data_2a29f53d3e9a92442916a29f3ffeea7b
#
_entry.id   2a29f53d3e9a92442916a29f3ffeea7b
#
_cell.length_a   1.000
_cell.length_b   1.000
_cell.length_c   1.000
_cell.angle_alpha   90.00
_cell.angle_beta   90.00
_cell.angle_gamma   90.00
#
_symmetry.space_group_name_H-M   'P 1'
#
loop_
_entity.id
_entity.type
_entity.pdbx_description
1 polymer ?
#
loop_
_entity_poly.entity_id
_entity_poly.type
_entity_poly.pdbx_seq_one_letter_code
_entity_poly.pdbx_strand_id
1 'polypeptide(L)'
;MKQFINYAHRGASEYCPENTLLSFYTGVYMGANGIETDVQLTKDGIPVLFHDDTIQRMMGREGRLSDYTYAQLREFPIKACGRTDYIITLEQFLESFSKMDLTFAIELKGEDVEAQTAALIKKYGVQDKCIVTSFQFAYLENMHAVDPCQRLGYLAPKGKITRELLDQMLAMGFYEICPHAEDATAENVQAWHEMGLNVRAWGISNEELMRQAYDNGVDGMTVNFPDKLAAYRAEKEK
;
A
#
# COMPACT_ATOMS: atom_id res chain seq x y z
N MET A 1 -1.08 13.35 -19.94
CA MET A 1 -2.05 12.89 -18.91
C MET A 1 -1.27 12.16 -17.84
N LYS A 2 -1.61 12.35 -16.57
CA LYS A 2 -1.02 11.62 -15.45
C LYS A 2 -1.41 10.15 -15.55
N GLN A 3 -0.46 9.25 -15.31
CA GLN A 3 -0.72 7.82 -15.42
C GLN A 3 -1.56 7.37 -14.22
N PHE A 4 -2.68 6.71 -14.47
CA PHE A 4 -3.46 6.02 -13.43
C PHE A 4 -2.69 4.82 -12.86
N ILE A 5 -2.70 4.64 -11.54
CA ILE A 5 -1.98 3.55 -10.89
C ILE A 5 -2.96 2.47 -10.36
N ASN A 6 -2.80 1.26 -10.89
CA ASN A 6 -3.45 0.04 -10.43
C ASN A 6 -2.53 -0.62 -9.39
N TYR A 7 -2.79 -0.35 -8.10
CA TYR A 7 -2.02 -0.94 -7.00
C TYR A 7 -2.54 -2.33 -6.65
N ALA A 8 -1.74 -3.36 -6.84
CA ALA A 8 -2.01 -4.70 -6.33
C ALA A 8 -1.90 -4.70 -4.79
N HIS A 9 -3.04 -4.80 -4.08
CA HIS A 9 -3.18 -4.75 -2.62
C HIS A 9 -2.54 -5.97 -1.97
N ARG A 10 -1.40 -5.79 -1.34
CA ARG A 10 -0.55 -6.89 -0.83
C ARG A 10 -0.22 -7.91 -1.93
N GLY A 11 -0.12 -7.40 -3.18
CA GLY A 11 -0.08 -8.20 -4.39
C GLY A 11 -1.48 -8.58 -4.92
N ALA A 12 -1.57 -9.67 -5.67
CA ALA A 12 -2.84 -10.23 -6.16
C ALA A 12 -3.50 -11.07 -5.05
N SER A 13 -3.93 -10.44 -3.95
CA SER A 13 -4.35 -11.11 -2.71
C SER A 13 -5.66 -11.88 -2.83
N GLU A 14 -6.48 -11.65 -3.87
CA GLU A 14 -7.64 -12.51 -4.18
C GLU A 14 -7.20 -13.91 -4.68
N TYR A 15 -5.98 -14.04 -5.22
CA TYR A 15 -5.48 -15.24 -5.91
C TYR A 15 -4.28 -15.90 -5.25
N CYS A 16 -3.57 -15.20 -4.38
CA CYS A 16 -2.31 -15.65 -3.78
C CYS A 16 -2.22 -15.25 -2.30
N PRO A 17 -1.37 -15.91 -1.51
CA PRO A 17 -1.06 -15.46 -0.15
C PRO A 17 -0.56 -14.03 -0.15
N GLU A 18 -1.24 -13.12 0.56
CA GLU A 18 -0.93 -11.69 0.62
C GLU A 18 0.48 -11.41 1.15
N ASN A 19 1.08 -10.29 0.75
CA ASN A 19 2.41 -9.82 1.19
C ASN A 19 3.55 -10.83 0.95
N THR A 20 3.46 -11.61 -0.14
CA THR A 20 4.47 -12.58 -0.56
C THR A 20 5.01 -12.30 -1.95
N LEU A 21 6.20 -12.82 -2.28
CA LEU A 21 6.75 -12.68 -3.64
C LEU A 21 5.81 -13.25 -4.71
N LEU A 22 5.17 -14.40 -4.42
CA LEU A 22 4.19 -14.99 -5.33
C LEU A 22 3.05 -14.03 -5.64
N SER A 23 2.49 -13.38 -4.60
CA SER A 23 1.39 -12.43 -4.75
C SER A 23 1.80 -11.21 -5.55
N PHE A 24 2.97 -10.65 -5.28
CA PHE A 24 3.46 -9.46 -5.97
C PHE A 24 3.76 -9.71 -7.44
N TYR A 25 4.50 -10.77 -7.76
CA TYR A 25 4.75 -11.15 -9.17
C TYR A 25 3.46 -11.46 -9.92
N THR A 26 2.50 -12.13 -9.26
CA THR A 26 1.18 -12.39 -9.84
C THR A 26 0.44 -11.09 -10.14
N GLY A 27 0.45 -10.12 -9.21
CA GLY A 27 -0.18 -8.81 -9.41
C GLY A 27 0.41 -8.04 -10.61
N VAL A 28 1.74 -8.02 -10.73
CA VAL A 28 2.43 -7.41 -11.88
C VAL A 28 2.07 -8.13 -13.18
N TYR A 29 2.06 -9.46 -13.20
CA TYR A 29 1.65 -10.26 -14.36
C TYR A 29 0.20 -9.99 -14.78
N MET A 30 -0.68 -9.68 -13.83
CA MET A 30 -2.09 -9.33 -14.02
C MET A 30 -2.32 -7.86 -14.43
N GLY A 31 -1.26 -7.10 -14.71
CA GLY A 31 -1.34 -5.74 -15.23
C GLY A 31 -1.37 -4.64 -14.17
N ALA A 32 -1.00 -4.92 -12.93
CA ALA A 32 -0.69 -3.87 -11.96
C ALA A 32 0.57 -3.09 -12.40
N ASN A 33 0.52 -1.78 -12.30
CA ASN A 33 1.65 -0.86 -12.45
C ASN A 33 2.03 -0.19 -11.13
N GLY A 34 1.43 -0.64 -10.04
CA GLY A 34 1.78 -0.32 -8.67
C GLY A 34 1.64 -1.55 -7.76
N ILE A 35 2.37 -1.55 -6.66
CA ILE A 35 2.25 -2.55 -5.61
C ILE A 35 2.01 -1.80 -4.30
N GLU A 36 1.05 -2.28 -3.55
CA GLU A 36 0.84 -1.85 -2.17
C GLU A 36 1.22 -2.98 -1.22
N THR A 37 1.82 -2.63 -0.07
CA THR A 37 2.28 -3.58 0.93
C THR A 37 2.34 -2.94 2.32
N ASP A 38 2.30 -3.79 3.35
CA ASP A 38 2.32 -3.41 4.76
C ASP A 38 3.67 -3.73 5.39
N VAL A 39 4.27 -2.82 6.14
CA VAL A 39 5.56 -3.04 6.80
C VAL A 39 5.43 -2.96 8.33
N GLN A 40 6.03 -3.95 9.00
CA GLN A 40 6.14 -4.06 10.46
C GLN A 40 7.54 -4.55 10.86
N LEU A 41 7.91 -4.40 12.15
CA LEU A 41 9.16 -4.93 12.69
C LEU A 41 8.96 -6.28 13.38
N THR A 42 9.87 -7.19 13.12
CA THR A 42 10.02 -8.42 13.90
C THR A 42 10.65 -8.12 15.26
N LYS A 43 10.68 -9.14 16.16
CA LYS A 43 11.33 -9.05 17.47
C LYS A 43 12.81 -8.63 17.39
N ASP A 44 13.51 -9.03 16.35
CA ASP A 44 14.91 -8.70 16.07
C ASP A 44 15.09 -7.45 15.22
N GLY A 45 14.02 -6.65 15.04
CA GLY A 45 14.06 -5.33 14.39
C GLY A 45 14.20 -5.39 12.86
N ILE A 46 13.83 -6.49 12.23
CA ILE A 46 13.87 -6.63 10.76
C ILE A 46 12.55 -6.17 10.15
N PRO A 47 12.52 -5.20 9.21
CA PRO A 47 11.31 -4.82 8.50
C PRO A 47 10.81 -5.95 7.60
N VAL A 48 9.61 -6.47 7.88
CA VAL A 48 8.95 -7.54 7.12
C VAL A 48 7.62 -7.09 6.57
N LEU A 49 7.14 -7.76 5.53
CA LEU A 49 5.86 -7.46 4.90
C LEU A 49 4.76 -8.33 5.52
N PHE A 50 3.90 -7.69 6.30
CA PHE A 50 2.80 -8.38 6.97
C PHE A 50 1.74 -7.38 7.47
N HIS A 51 0.43 -7.72 7.30
CA HIS A 51 -0.65 -6.80 7.61
C HIS A 51 -1.08 -6.81 9.08
N ASP A 52 -1.38 -8.00 9.62
CA ASP A 52 -2.02 -8.12 10.93
C ASP A 52 -1.01 -7.95 12.07
N ASP A 53 -1.46 -7.47 13.23
CA ASP A 53 -0.64 -7.46 14.45
C ASP A 53 -0.30 -8.87 14.92
N THR A 54 -1.18 -9.86 14.65
CA THR A 54 -1.00 -11.26 15.05
C THR A 54 -0.81 -12.16 13.83
N ILE A 55 -0.04 -13.24 14.01
CA ILE A 55 0.26 -14.17 12.91
C ILE A 55 -0.79 -15.26 12.71
N GLN A 56 -1.88 -15.26 13.51
CA GLN A 56 -2.88 -16.33 13.55
C GLN A 56 -3.58 -16.53 12.20
N ARG A 57 -4.07 -15.47 11.57
CA ARG A 57 -4.87 -15.57 10.32
C ARG A 57 -4.07 -16.16 9.17
N MET A 58 -2.84 -15.74 8.98
CA MET A 58 -2.03 -16.09 7.82
C MET A 58 -1.12 -17.31 8.06
N MET A 59 -0.63 -17.49 9.28
CA MET A 59 0.33 -18.55 9.62
C MET A 59 -0.25 -19.64 10.51
N GLY A 60 -1.48 -19.48 11.04
CA GLY A 60 -2.14 -20.46 11.92
C GLY A 60 -1.43 -20.64 13.26
N ARG A 61 -0.68 -19.63 13.74
CA ARG A 61 0.04 -19.62 15.01
C ARG A 61 -0.44 -18.48 15.88
N GLU A 62 -0.44 -18.68 17.19
CA GLU A 62 -0.75 -17.64 18.18
C GLU A 62 0.43 -16.68 18.34
N GLY A 63 0.15 -15.47 18.84
CA GLY A 63 1.14 -14.44 19.16
C GLY A 63 1.15 -13.28 18.17
N ARG A 64 1.83 -12.22 18.58
CA ARG A 64 2.03 -11.03 17.73
C ARG A 64 3.21 -11.27 16.78
N LEU A 65 3.23 -10.61 15.66
CA LEU A 65 4.38 -10.63 14.75
C LEU A 65 5.68 -10.24 15.50
N SER A 66 5.61 -9.19 16.31
CA SER A 66 6.73 -8.66 17.09
C SER A 66 7.25 -9.57 18.21
N ASP A 67 6.57 -10.69 18.52
CA ASP A 67 7.05 -11.70 19.47
C ASP A 67 8.08 -12.64 18.86
N TYR A 68 8.19 -12.68 17.53
CA TYR A 68 9.01 -13.63 16.78
C TYR A 68 10.16 -12.95 16.05
N THR A 69 11.32 -13.61 16.00
CA THR A 69 12.41 -13.22 15.10
C THR A 69 12.07 -13.55 13.65
N TYR A 70 12.71 -12.87 12.69
CA TYR A 70 12.53 -13.19 11.28
C TYR A 70 12.82 -14.66 10.96
N ALA A 71 13.87 -15.23 11.54
CA ALA A 71 14.20 -16.64 11.36
C ALA A 71 13.07 -17.58 11.79
N GLN A 72 12.41 -17.29 12.92
CA GLN A 72 11.26 -18.07 13.39
C GLN A 72 10.04 -17.92 12.46
N LEU A 73 9.74 -16.70 12.01
CA LEU A 73 8.62 -16.44 11.09
C LEU A 73 8.80 -17.16 9.74
N ARG A 74 10.03 -17.28 9.26
CA ARG A 74 10.36 -18.00 8.02
C ARG A 74 10.06 -19.49 8.07
N GLU A 75 9.93 -20.09 9.26
CA GLU A 75 9.53 -21.49 9.42
C GLU A 75 8.02 -21.68 9.24
N PHE A 76 7.23 -20.62 9.32
CA PHE A 76 5.78 -20.69 9.25
C PHE A 76 5.28 -20.37 7.82
N PRO A 77 4.67 -21.34 7.13
CA PRO A 77 4.12 -21.08 5.80
C PRO A 77 2.88 -20.19 5.87
N ILE A 78 2.78 -19.26 4.94
CA ILE A 78 1.58 -18.48 4.67
C ILE A 78 0.75 -19.23 3.62
N LYS A 79 -0.49 -19.59 3.96
CA LYS A 79 -1.36 -20.40 3.10
C LYS A 79 -2.66 -19.66 2.78
N ALA A 80 -2.91 -19.41 1.50
CA ALA A 80 -4.16 -18.86 1.01
C ALA A 80 -4.40 -19.30 -0.45
N CYS A 81 -5.65 -19.35 -0.89
CA CYS A 81 -6.05 -19.61 -2.27
C CYS A 81 -5.43 -20.91 -2.85
N GLY A 82 -5.27 -21.95 -2.01
CA GLY A 82 -4.66 -23.24 -2.42
C GLY A 82 -3.15 -23.16 -2.69
N ARG A 83 -2.49 -22.05 -2.34
CA ARG A 83 -1.06 -21.80 -2.56
C ARG A 83 -0.34 -21.60 -1.23
N THR A 84 0.96 -21.76 -1.26
CA THR A 84 1.84 -21.59 -0.09
C THR A 84 3.04 -20.72 -0.47
N ASP A 85 3.36 -19.77 0.38
CA ASP A 85 4.59 -18.96 0.30
C ASP A 85 5.03 -18.61 1.74
N TYR A 86 6.04 -17.76 1.88
CA TYR A 86 6.63 -17.39 3.16
C TYR A 86 6.77 -15.89 3.28
N ILE A 87 6.85 -15.41 4.54
CA ILE A 87 7.10 -14.01 4.84
C ILE A 87 8.43 -13.54 4.23
N ILE A 88 8.45 -12.33 3.73
CA ILE A 88 9.64 -11.68 3.18
C ILE A 88 9.93 -10.37 3.90
N THR A 89 11.17 -9.90 3.80
CA THR A 89 11.56 -8.59 4.28
C THR A 89 11.22 -7.50 3.27
N LEU A 90 11.10 -6.24 3.74
CA LEU A 90 11.01 -5.07 2.86
C LEU A 90 12.24 -4.99 1.94
N GLU A 91 13.42 -5.38 2.42
CA GLU A 91 14.64 -5.41 1.60
C GLU A 91 14.53 -6.39 0.43
N GLN A 92 14.07 -7.63 0.66
CA GLN A 92 13.85 -8.63 -0.40
C GLN A 92 12.82 -8.17 -1.43
N PHE A 93 11.77 -7.48 -0.97
CA PHE A 93 10.79 -6.86 -1.85
C PHE A 93 11.43 -5.80 -2.75
N LEU A 94 12.15 -4.84 -2.18
CA LEU A 94 12.79 -3.78 -2.95
C LEU A 94 13.90 -4.32 -3.87
N GLU A 95 14.66 -5.34 -3.45
CA GLU A 95 15.61 -6.03 -4.30
C GLU A 95 14.95 -6.62 -5.55
N SER A 96 13.76 -7.21 -5.39
CA SER A 96 13.01 -7.86 -6.47
C SER A 96 12.37 -6.88 -7.44
N PHE A 97 11.86 -5.73 -6.96
CA PHE A 97 10.97 -4.87 -7.74
C PHE A 97 11.50 -3.46 -8.03
N SER A 98 12.56 -2.99 -7.35
CA SER A 98 13.04 -1.60 -7.47
C SER A 98 13.44 -1.18 -8.90
N LYS A 99 13.89 -2.13 -9.72
CA LYS A 99 14.32 -1.90 -11.10
C LYS A 99 13.18 -1.94 -12.13
N MET A 100 11.99 -2.36 -11.71
CA MET A 100 10.80 -2.38 -12.57
C MET A 100 10.18 -0.99 -12.65
N ASP A 101 9.42 -0.75 -13.71
CA ASP A 101 8.62 0.48 -13.86
C ASP A 101 7.31 0.35 -13.08
N LEU A 102 7.42 0.46 -11.74
CA LEU A 102 6.33 0.29 -10.79
C LEU A 102 6.36 1.42 -9.77
N THR A 103 5.18 1.79 -9.27
CA THR A 103 5.00 2.66 -8.10
C THR A 103 4.75 1.80 -6.87
N PHE A 104 5.29 2.19 -5.73
CA PHE A 104 5.12 1.47 -4.47
C PHE A 104 4.34 2.32 -3.47
N ALA A 105 3.30 1.74 -2.88
CA ALA A 105 2.64 2.26 -1.69
C ALA A 105 3.03 1.37 -0.51
N ILE A 106 3.79 1.92 0.44
CA ILE A 106 4.27 1.19 1.62
C ILE A 106 3.53 1.71 2.84
N GLU A 107 2.63 0.89 3.39
CA GLU A 107 1.89 1.23 4.60
C GLU A 107 2.71 0.93 5.86
N LEU A 108 2.89 1.94 6.72
CA LEU A 108 3.47 1.76 8.05
C LEU A 108 2.39 1.22 8.99
N LYS A 109 2.57 -0.02 9.47
CA LYS A 109 1.63 -0.73 10.37
C LYS A 109 2.15 -0.85 11.80
N GLY A 110 3.46 -0.80 12.00
CA GLY A 110 4.11 -0.93 13.30
C GLY A 110 4.73 0.38 13.76
N GLU A 111 5.03 0.46 15.06
CA GLU A 111 5.81 1.53 15.66
C GLU A 111 7.29 1.41 15.27
N ASP A 112 8.01 2.51 15.25
CA ASP A 112 9.47 2.61 15.06
C ASP A 112 10.02 2.01 13.75
N VAL A 113 9.15 1.82 12.73
CA VAL A 113 9.54 1.23 11.43
C VAL A 113 10.02 2.28 10.42
N GLU A 114 9.82 3.58 10.70
CA GLU A 114 10.02 4.69 9.77
C GLU A 114 11.48 4.81 9.32
N ALA A 115 12.43 4.76 10.27
CA ALA A 115 13.85 4.96 9.98
C ALA A 115 14.41 3.84 9.08
N GLN A 116 14.07 2.56 9.35
CA GLN A 116 14.49 1.45 8.52
C GLN A 116 13.83 1.50 7.14
N THR A 117 12.53 1.86 7.07
CA THR A 117 11.81 2.01 5.81
C THR A 117 12.44 3.09 4.94
N ALA A 118 12.70 4.29 5.50
CA ALA A 118 13.38 5.38 4.79
C ALA A 118 14.78 4.97 4.29
N ALA A 119 15.56 4.30 5.14
CA ALA A 119 16.89 3.83 4.78
C ALA A 119 16.86 2.84 3.61
N LEU A 120 15.90 1.91 3.57
CA LEU A 120 15.76 0.94 2.50
C LEU A 120 15.25 1.60 1.21
N ILE A 121 14.26 2.48 1.26
CA ILE A 121 13.79 3.27 0.12
C ILE A 121 14.96 4.02 -0.54
N LYS A 122 15.79 4.67 0.29
CA LYS A 122 16.99 5.39 -0.18
C LYS A 122 18.04 4.45 -0.74
N LYS A 123 18.34 3.31 -0.07
CA LYS A 123 19.30 2.32 -0.50
C LYS A 123 19.01 1.79 -1.90
N TYR A 124 17.73 1.55 -2.20
CA TYR A 124 17.30 1.02 -3.51
C TYR A 124 16.98 2.10 -4.55
N GLY A 125 17.08 3.40 -4.18
CA GLY A 125 16.91 4.53 -5.10
C GLY A 125 15.48 4.65 -5.65
N VAL A 126 14.47 4.36 -4.81
CA VAL A 126 13.06 4.35 -5.23
C VAL A 126 12.21 5.49 -4.61
N GLN A 127 12.84 6.53 -4.06
CA GLN A 127 12.14 7.65 -3.40
C GLN A 127 11.05 8.25 -4.28
N ASP A 128 11.33 8.48 -5.56
CA ASP A 128 10.39 9.07 -6.53
C ASP A 128 9.26 8.12 -6.94
N LYS A 129 9.43 6.82 -6.69
CA LYS A 129 8.46 5.76 -7.01
C LYS A 129 7.68 5.30 -5.78
N CYS A 130 8.06 5.75 -4.58
CA CYS A 130 7.53 5.26 -3.31
C CYS A 130 6.68 6.32 -2.62
N ILE A 131 5.48 5.93 -2.20
CA ILE A 131 4.60 6.72 -1.36
C ILE A 131 4.47 5.96 -0.05
N VAL A 132 4.86 6.58 1.07
CA VAL A 132 4.70 5.99 2.39
C VAL A 132 3.33 6.39 2.94
N THR A 133 2.57 5.42 3.40
CA THR A 133 1.19 5.62 3.83
C THR A 133 0.95 5.06 5.22
N SER A 134 -0.08 5.53 5.90
CA SER A 134 -0.60 4.96 7.14
C SER A 134 -2.01 5.47 7.44
N PHE A 135 -2.77 4.68 8.22
CA PHE A 135 -3.97 5.13 8.93
C PHE A 135 -3.65 5.92 10.20
N GLN A 136 -2.41 5.81 10.71
CA GLN A 136 -1.94 6.55 11.88
C GLN A 136 -1.19 7.79 11.43
N PHE A 137 -1.80 8.97 11.64
CA PHE A 137 -1.19 10.23 11.23
C PHE A 137 0.17 10.45 11.91
N ALA A 138 0.31 10.04 13.17
CA ALA A 138 1.56 10.13 13.92
C ALA A 138 2.74 9.38 13.25
N TYR A 139 2.49 8.23 12.61
CA TYR A 139 3.56 7.52 11.88
C TYR A 139 4.03 8.32 10.66
N LEU A 140 3.13 9.07 10.02
CA LEU A 140 3.49 9.93 8.90
C LEU A 140 4.23 11.19 9.36
N GLU A 141 3.89 11.73 10.54
CA GLU A 141 4.66 12.81 11.19
C GLU A 141 6.08 12.34 11.50
N ASN A 142 6.23 11.14 12.09
CA ASN A 142 7.53 10.53 12.35
C ASN A 142 8.31 10.31 11.05
N MET A 143 7.66 9.77 10.01
CA MET A 143 8.31 9.57 8.71
C MET A 143 8.76 10.89 8.09
N HIS A 144 7.96 11.95 8.17
CA HIS A 144 8.34 13.29 7.73
C HIS A 144 9.54 13.83 8.50
N ALA A 145 9.63 13.57 9.80
CA ALA A 145 10.78 13.96 10.61
C ALA A 145 12.06 13.20 10.21
N VAL A 146 11.94 11.93 9.77
CA VAL A 146 13.07 11.11 9.31
C VAL A 146 13.51 11.53 7.90
N ASP A 147 12.57 11.71 6.97
CA ASP A 147 12.82 12.13 5.59
C ASP A 147 11.74 13.11 5.10
N PRO A 148 11.98 14.43 5.21
CA PRO A 148 11.02 15.45 4.79
C PRO A 148 10.71 15.46 3.28
N CYS A 149 11.54 14.80 2.46
CA CYS A 149 11.35 14.71 1.01
C CYS A 149 10.53 13.50 0.58
N GLN A 150 10.28 12.55 1.50
CA GLN A 150 9.51 11.35 1.19
C GLN A 150 8.05 11.72 0.88
N ARG A 151 7.52 11.19 -0.24
CA ARG A 151 6.09 11.35 -0.54
C ARG A 151 5.25 10.60 0.48
N LEU A 152 4.28 11.30 1.07
CA LEU A 152 3.37 10.77 2.08
C LEU A 152 1.93 10.74 1.57
N GLY A 153 1.18 9.72 1.98
CA GLY A 153 -0.25 9.59 1.75
C GLY A 153 -0.98 9.19 3.03
N TYR A 154 -2.09 9.84 3.33
CA TYR A 154 -2.89 9.50 4.49
C TYR A 154 -4.05 8.58 4.11
N LEU A 155 -4.11 7.38 4.70
CA LEU A 155 -5.22 6.44 4.59
C LEU A 155 -6.35 6.89 5.52
N ALA A 156 -7.32 7.58 4.97
CA ALA A 156 -8.42 8.13 5.74
C ALA A 156 -9.51 7.08 5.97
N PRO A 157 -9.91 6.79 7.23
CA PRO A 157 -11.06 5.96 7.51
C PRO A 157 -12.34 6.56 6.91
N LYS A 158 -13.30 5.70 6.53
CA LYS A 158 -14.56 6.11 5.92
C LYS A 158 -15.27 7.21 6.72
N GLY A 159 -15.64 8.29 6.05
CA GLY A 159 -16.35 9.44 6.63
C GLY A 159 -15.51 10.28 7.61
N LYS A 160 -14.17 10.16 7.59
CA LYS A 160 -13.29 10.87 8.53
C LYS A 160 -12.45 11.98 7.89
N ILE A 161 -12.64 12.28 6.62
CA ILE A 161 -11.93 13.39 5.96
C ILE A 161 -12.61 14.69 6.34
N THR A 162 -11.90 15.54 7.09
CA THR A 162 -12.36 16.88 7.49
C THR A 162 -11.50 17.94 6.84
N ARG A 163 -11.97 19.18 6.84
CA ARG A 163 -11.19 20.33 6.33
C ARG A 163 -9.90 20.52 7.14
N GLU A 164 -9.95 20.38 8.45
CA GLU A 164 -8.80 20.52 9.34
C GLU A 164 -7.73 19.49 9.03
N LEU A 165 -8.13 18.22 8.76
CA LEU A 165 -7.21 17.16 8.34
C LEU A 165 -6.52 17.52 7.02
N LEU A 166 -7.28 17.98 6.03
CA LEU A 166 -6.72 18.37 4.73
C LEU A 166 -5.75 19.55 4.85
N ASP A 167 -6.08 20.57 5.66
CA ASP A 167 -5.21 21.71 5.92
C ASP A 167 -3.89 21.26 6.62
N GLN A 168 -3.96 20.29 7.54
CA GLN A 168 -2.79 19.69 8.19
C GLN A 168 -1.91 18.94 7.18
N MET A 169 -2.50 18.12 6.32
CA MET A 169 -1.79 17.40 5.27
C MET A 169 -1.09 18.35 4.30
N LEU A 170 -1.76 19.41 3.87
CA LEU A 170 -1.20 20.42 2.97
C LEU A 170 -0.04 21.18 3.61
N ALA A 171 -0.18 21.55 4.88
CA ALA A 171 0.90 22.23 5.64
C ALA A 171 2.17 21.38 5.76
N MET A 172 2.04 20.06 5.78
CA MET A 172 3.15 19.09 5.79
C MET A 172 3.63 18.68 4.39
N GLY A 173 2.99 19.13 3.32
CA GLY A 173 3.35 18.79 1.96
C GLY A 173 3.02 17.35 1.55
N PHE A 174 1.94 16.79 2.07
CA PHE A 174 1.49 15.45 1.66
C PHE A 174 1.26 15.38 0.15
N TYR A 175 1.62 14.24 -0.42
CA TYR A 175 1.49 13.98 -1.85
C TYR A 175 0.09 13.51 -2.22
N GLU A 176 -0.54 12.64 -1.39
CA GLU A 176 -1.86 12.10 -1.69
C GLU A 176 -2.77 11.99 -0.46
N ILE A 177 -4.07 12.08 -0.72
CA ILE A 177 -5.13 11.60 0.17
C ILE A 177 -5.60 10.23 -0.31
N CYS A 178 -5.75 9.28 0.62
CA CYS A 178 -6.25 7.95 0.33
C CYS A 178 -7.61 7.76 1.00
N PRO A 179 -8.74 8.17 0.37
CA PRO A 179 -10.07 7.99 0.91
C PRO A 179 -10.53 6.53 0.81
N HIS A 180 -11.45 6.12 1.70
CA HIS A 180 -12.25 4.94 1.41
C HIS A 180 -13.02 5.14 0.10
N ALA A 181 -13.17 4.08 -0.71
CA ALA A 181 -13.74 4.20 -2.06
C ALA A 181 -15.13 4.83 -2.10
N GLU A 182 -15.97 4.59 -1.08
CA GLU A 182 -17.30 5.19 -0.99
C GLU A 182 -17.28 6.71 -0.72
N ASP A 183 -16.18 7.25 -0.16
CA ASP A 183 -15.99 8.69 0.03
C ASP A 183 -15.39 9.37 -1.21
N ALA A 184 -14.86 8.59 -2.17
CA ALA A 184 -14.26 9.07 -3.41
C ALA A 184 -15.33 9.40 -4.47
N THR A 185 -16.26 10.29 -4.14
CA THR A 185 -17.25 10.83 -5.10
C THR A 185 -16.56 11.75 -6.10
N ALA A 186 -17.15 11.94 -7.28
CA ALA A 186 -16.58 12.85 -8.30
C ALA A 186 -16.37 14.27 -7.75
N GLU A 187 -17.29 14.77 -6.91
CA GLU A 187 -17.20 16.09 -6.26
C GLU A 187 -16.00 16.14 -5.29
N ASN A 188 -15.86 15.14 -4.43
CA ASN A 188 -14.75 15.08 -3.47
C ASN A 188 -13.39 14.93 -4.17
N VAL A 189 -13.30 14.05 -5.17
CA VAL A 189 -12.08 13.85 -5.96
C VAL A 189 -11.66 15.15 -6.64
N GLN A 190 -12.60 15.86 -7.27
CA GLN A 190 -12.32 17.16 -7.88
C GLN A 190 -11.82 18.16 -6.84
N ALA A 191 -12.49 18.27 -5.67
CA ALA A 191 -12.09 19.19 -4.61
C ALA A 191 -10.67 18.91 -4.10
N TRP A 192 -10.29 17.64 -3.91
CA TRP A 192 -8.93 17.28 -3.49
C TRP A 192 -7.88 17.53 -4.57
N HIS A 193 -8.21 17.32 -5.84
CA HIS A 193 -7.35 17.71 -6.96
C HIS A 193 -7.11 19.22 -7.01
N GLU A 194 -8.16 20.04 -6.80
CA GLU A 194 -8.04 21.51 -6.74
C GLU A 194 -7.14 21.98 -5.57
N MET A 195 -7.02 21.17 -4.51
CA MET A 195 -6.07 21.40 -3.41
C MET A 195 -4.64 20.92 -3.73
N GLY A 196 -4.42 20.28 -4.89
CA GLY A 196 -3.12 19.78 -5.31
C GLY A 196 -2.77 18.37 -4.82
N LEU A 197 -3.72 17.67 -4.19
CA LEU A 197 -3.51 16.29 -3.73
C LEU A 197 -3.79 15.27 -4.84
N ASN A 198 -3.01 14.20 -4.89
CA ASN A 198 -3.40 12.98 -5.60
C ASN A 198 -4.48 12.25 -4.80
N VAL A 199 -5.28 11.45 -5.49
CA VAL A 199 -6.36 10.67 -4.87
C VAL A 199 -6.19 9.20 -5.19
N ARG A 200 -5.91 8.36 -4.16
CA ARG A 200 -5.82 6.91 -4.29
C ARG A 200 -6.88 6.23 -3.43
N ALA A 201 -7.90 5.66 -4.05
CA ALA A 201 -8.97 4.99 -3.30
C ALA A 201 -8.53 3.63 -2.75
N TRP A 202 -8.94 3.34 -1.50
CA TRP A 202 -8.80 2.03 -0.86
C TRP A 202 -10.17 1.47 -0.46
N GLY A 203 -10.22 0.21 0.00
CA GLY A 203 -11.47 -0.44 0.40
C GLY A 203 -12.34 -0.87 -0.78
N ILE A 204 -11.72 -1.12 -1.93
CA ILE A 204 -12.40 -1.61 -3.14
C ILE A 204 -12.79 -3.08 -2.93
N SER A 205 -14.02 -3.33 -2.53
CA SER A 205 -14.52 -4.66 -2.16
C SER A 205 -15.11 -5.46 -3.34
N ASN A 206 -15.43 -4.82 -4.44
CA ASN A 206 -16.05 -5.44 -5.61
C ASN A 206 -15.84 -4.61 -6.88
N GLU A 207 -16.19 -5.20 -8.05
CA GLU A 207 -16.01 -4.55 -9.36
C GLU A 207 -16.90 -3.32 -9.57
N GLU A 208 -18.08 -3.27 -8.98
CA GLU A 208 -18.97 -2.11 -9.11
C GLU A 208 -18.35 -0.87 -8.47
N LEU A 209 -17.88 -1.02 -7.22
CA LEU A 209 -17.19 0.05 -6.51
C LEU A 209 -15.87 0.45 -7.19
N MET A 210 -15.16 -0.54 -7.76
CA MET A 210 -13.95 -0.28 -8.58
C MET A 210 -14.26 0.61 -9.79
N ARG A 211 -15.31 0.25 -10.55
CA ARG A 211 -15.74 1.03 -11.74
C ARG A 211 -16.17 2.43 -11.35
N GLN A 212 -16.97 2.55 -10.28
CA GLN A 212 -17.42 3.83 -9.76
C GLN A 212 -16.24 4.74 -9.35
N ALA A 213 -15.30 4.23 -8.57
CA ALA A 213 -14.14 5.01 -8.15
C ALA A 213 -13.27 5.44 -9.36
N TYR A 214 -13.07 4.55 -10.34
CA TYR A 214 -12.37 4.89 -11.58
C TYR A 214 -13.07 6.01 -12.35
N ASP A 215 -14.37 5.87 -12.58
CA ASP A 215 -15.17 6.84 -13.33
C ASP A 215 -15.32 8.19 -12.59
N ASN A 216 -15.18 8.20 -11.26
CA ASN A 216 -15.11 9.41 -10.45
C ASN A 216 -13.75 10.15 -10.55
N GLY A 217 -12.77 9.59 -11.25
CA GLY A 217 -11.53 10.27 -11.62
C GLY A 217 -10.40 10.19 -10.58
N VAL A 218 -10.38 9.15 -9.71
CA VAL A 218 -9.23 8.93 -8.82
C VAL A 218 -7.94 8.69 -9.62
N ASP A 219 -6.77 9.01 -9.06
CA ASP A 219 -5.46 8.81 -9.72
C ASP A 219 -4.93 7.38 -9.58
N GLY A 220 -5.49 6.61 -8.67
CA GLY A 220 -5.13 5.21 -8.45
C GLY A 220 -6.07 4.49 -7.50
N MET A 221 -5.98 3.18 -7.47
CA MET A 221 -6.76 2.32 -6.57
C MET A 221 -5.93 1.17 -6.05
N THR A 222 -6.19 0.80 -4.80
CA THR A 222 -5.65 -0.40 -4.16
C THR A 222 -6.68 -1.52 -4.24
N VAL A 223 -6.40 -2.58 -5.02
CA VAL A 223 -7.35 -3.66 -5.34
C VAL A 223 -6.75 -5.05 -5.12
N ASN A 224 -7.58 -6.02 -4.67
CA ASN A 224 -7.17 -7.41 -4.51
C ASN A 224 -7.10 -8.18 -5.84
N PHE A 225 -7.73 -7.63 -6.90
CA PHE A 225 -7.95 -8.24 -8.23
C PHE A 225 -7.44 -7.30 -9.35
N PRO A 226 -6.13 -7.11 -9.46
CA PRO A 226 -5.54 -6.13 -10.39
C PRO A 226 -5.86 -6.39 -11.87
N ASP A 227 -6.12 -7.65 -12.25
CA ASP A 227 -6.55 -8.08 -13.59
C ASP A 227 -7.88 -7.45 -14.01
N LYS A 228 -8.85 -7.40 -13.11
CA LYS A 228 -10.17 -6.81 -13.39
C LYS A 228 -10.07 -5.30 -13.61
N LEU A 229 -9.25 -4.62 -12.82
CA LEU A 229 -8.99 -3.19 -12.99
C LEU A 229 -8.21 -2.91 -14.29
N ALA A 230 -7.21 -3.73 -14.61
CA ALA A 230 -6.46 -3.62 -15.87
C ALA A 230 -7.37 -3.81 -17.09
N ALA A 231 -8.29 -4.79 -17.05
CA ALA A 231 -9.26 -5.03 -18.11
C ALA A 231 -10.22 -3.83 -18.29
N TYR A 232 -10.75 -3.29 -17.18
CA TYR A 232 -11.66 -2.13 -17.22
C TYR A 232 -10.98 -0.89 -17.81
N ARG A 233 -9.75 -0.62 -17.39
CA ARG A 233 -8.95 0.48 -17.97
C ARG A 233 -8.77 0.33 -19.48
N ALA A 234 -8.41 -0.87 -19.94
CA ALA A 234 -8.22 -1.13 -21.36
C ALA A 234 -9.51 -0.97 -22.19
N GLU A 235 -10.70 -1.12 -21.59
CA GLU A 235 -11.98 -0.81 -22.22
C GLU A 235 -12.21 0.71 -22.36
N LYS A 236 -11.81 1.49 -21.34
CA LYS A 236 -12.02 2.95 -21.30
C LYS A 236 -11.02 3.75 -22.15
N GLU A 237 -9.83 3.20 -22.41
CA GLU A 237 -8.76 3.83 -23.18
C GLU A 237 -8.86 3.58 -24.70
N LYS A 238 -9.88 2.85 -25.16
CA LYS A 238 -10.20 2.61 -26.60
C LYS A 238 -11.04 3.73 -27.18
#